data_4e8ebe9900b60faf29abc718b2322f5a
#
_entry.id   4e8ebe9900b60faf29abc718b2322f5a
#
_cell.length_a   1.000
_cell.length_b   1.000
_cell.length_c   1.000
_cell.angle_alpha   90.00
_cell.angle_beta   90.00
_cell.angle_gamma   90.00
#
_symmetry.space_group_name_H-M   'P 1'
#
loop_
_entity.id
_entity.type
_entity.pdbx_description
1 polymer ?
#
loop_
_entity_poly.entity_id
_entity_poly.type
_entity_poly.pdbx_seq_one_letter_code
_entity_poly.pdbx_strand_id
1 'polypeptide(L)' 'MKGYSSREVLKMLKDDGWYEVGCDGDHHQFKHATKPGRVTLTHPRKDIPRGTLKSISKQSGVIFP' A
#
# COMPACT_ATOMS: atom_id res chain seq x y z
N MET A 1 12.71 -12.51 1.98
CA MET A 1 11.62 -11.56 2.20
C MET A 1 10.35 -12.32 2.52
N LYS A 2 9.68 -11.97 3.59
CA LYS A 2 8.42 -12.63 3.93
C LYS A 2 7.31 -12.15 2.99
N GLY A 3 6.27 -12.97 2.81
CA GLY A 3 5.09 -12.57 2.06
C GLY A 3 4.19 -11.63 2.87
N TYR A 4 3.44 -10.78 2.18
CA TYR A 4 2.53 -9.83 2.79
C TYR A 4 1.15 -9.93 2.16
N SER A 5 0.12 -9.91 3.00
CA SER A 5 -1.26 -9.76 2.55
C SER A 5 -1.58 -8.28 2.36
N SER A 6 -2.64 -7.98 1.60
CA SER A 6 -3.07 -6.60 1.44
C SER A 6 -3.51 -6.00 2.78
N ARG A 7 -4.05 -6.80 3.69
CA ARG A 7 -4.45 -6.33 5.02
C ARG A 7 -3.24 -5.84 5.81
N GLU A 8 -2.13 -6.59 5.75
CA GLU A 8 -0.89 -6.20 6.42
C GLU A 8 -0.32 -4.91 5.82
N VAL A 9 -0.29 -4.83 4.49
CA VAL A 9 0.20 -3.64 3.80
C VAL A 9 -0.68 -2.43 4.11
N LEU A 10 -2.00 -2.62 4.12
CA LEU A 10 -2.94 -1.55 4.45
C LEU A 10 -2.66 -0.98 5.85
N LYS A 11 -2.46 -1.85 6.82
CA LYS A 11 -2.14 -1.42 8.18
C LYS A 11 -0.83 -0.63 8.23
N MET A 12 0.18 -1.11 7.53
CA MET A 12 1.49 -0.43 7.50
C MET A 12 1.40 0.94 6.82
N LEU A 13 0.62 1.04 5.75
CA LEU A 13 0.38 2.32 5.09
C LEU A 13 -0.32 3.30 6.02
N LYS A 14 -1.38 2.86 6.69
CA LYS A 14 -2.13 3.71 7.62
C LYS A 14 -1.27 4.15 8.81
N ASP A 15 -0.46 3.24 9.33
CA ASP A 15 0.46 3.56 10.44
C ASP A 15 1.48 4.63 10.02
N ASP A 16 1.83 4.69 8.73
CA ASP A 16 2.75 5.69 8.20
C ASP A 16 2.06 7.01 7.85
N GLY A 17 0.74 7.07 7.95
CA GLY A 17 -0.03 8.28 7.70
C GLY A 17 -0.75 8.34 6.35
N TRP A 18 -0.71 7.24 5.58
CA TRP A 18 -1.46 7.17 4.33
C TRP A 18 -2.93 6.98 4.63
N TYR A 19 -3.80 7.69 3.91
CA TYR A 19 -5.24 7.58 4.07
C TYR A 19 -5.91 7.36 2.72
N GLU A 20 -6.99 6.62 2.72
CA GLU A 20 -7.71 6.28 1.51
C GLU A 20 -8.48 7.48 0.97
N VAL A 21 -8.33 7.76 -0.32
CA VAL A 21 -9.02 8.86 -0.98
C VAL A 21 -9.94 8.41 -2.10
N GLY A 22 -9.90 7.14 -2.47
CA GLY A 22 -10.78 6.61 -3.52
C GLY A 22 -10.64 5.10 -3.62
N CYS A 23 -11.65 4.50 -4.25
CA CYS A 23 -11.69 3.07 -4.49
C CYS A 23 -12.38 2.82 -5.82
N ASP A 24 -11.73 2.06 -6.69
CA ASP A 24 -12.28 1.66 -7.97
C ASP A 24 -12.19 0.14 -8.05
N GLY A 25 -13.33 -0.53 -7.81
CA GLY A 25 -13.33 -1.97 -7.66
C GLY A 25 -12.52 -2.37 -6.44
N ASP A 26 -11.47 -3.16 -6.65
CA ASP A 26 -10.56 -3.59 -5.59
C ASP A 26 -9.28 -2.74 -5.52
N HIS A 27 -9.19 -1.68 -6.34
CA HIS A 27 -8.05 -0.77 -6.34
C HIS A 27 -8.31 0.38 -5.38
N HIS A 28 -7.66 0.36 -4.22
CA HIS A 28 -7.79 1.38 -3.19
C HIS A 28 -6.66 2.39 -3.33
N GLN A 29 -7.00 3.67 -3.35
CA GLN A 29 -6.02 4.74 -3.58
C GLN A 29 -5.80 5.56 -2.34
N PHE A 30 -4.54 5.87 -2.06
CA PHE A 30 -4.12 6.52 -0.83
C PHE A 30 -3.29 7.76 -1.11
N LYS A 31 -3.42 8.74 -0.23
CA LYS A 31 -2.58 9.94 -0.21
C LYS A 31 -2.01 10.14 1.20
N HIS A 32 -0.99 11.01 1.27
CA HIS A 32 -0.32 11.32 2.53
C HIS A 32 -0.28 12.83 2.72
N ALA A 33 -0.37 13.28 3.95
CA ALA A 33 -0.39 14.72 4.26
C ALA A 33 0.92 15.42 3.88
N THR A 34 2.06 14.72 4.02
CA THR A 34 3.38 15.31 3.79
C THR A 34 4.18 14.66 2.68
N LYS A 35 3.91 13.38 2.38
CA LYS A 35 4.61 12.67 1.31
C LYS A 35 3.89 12.88 -0.02
N PRO A 36 4.62 13.14 -1.11
CA PRO A 36 3.98 13.36 -2.42
C PRO A 36 3.55 12.05 -3.06
N GLY A 37 2.72 12.18 -4.09
CA GLY A 37 2.32 11.05 -4.90
C GLY A 37 1.11 10.31 -4.35
N ARG A 38 0.86 9.16 -4.95
CA ARG A 38 -0.31 8.34 -4.64
C ARG A 38 0.08 6.88 -4.59
N VAL A 39 -0.50 6.14 -3.66
CA VAL A 39 -0.29 4.69 -3.54
C VAL A 39 -1.57 3.99 -3.95
N THR A 40 -1.45 2.95 -4.77
CA THR A 40 -2.59 2.10 -5.14
C THR A 40 -2.35 0.71 -4.58
N LEU A 41 -3.33 0.20 -3.84
CA LEU A 41 -3.29 -1.13 -3.24
C LEU A 41 -4.48 -1.95 -3.70
N THR A 42 -4.23 -3.12 -4.25
CA THR A 42 -5.30 -4.08 -4.58
C THR A 42 -5.69 -4.80 -3.29
N HIS A 43 -6.94 -4.64 -2.87
CA HIS A 43 -7.44 -5.20 -1.61
C HIS A 43 -8.91 -5.61 -1.77
N PRO A 44 -9.32 -6.80 -1.33
CA PRO A 44 -8.55 -7.79 -0.55
C PRO A 44 -7.67 -8.67 -1.43
N ARG A 45 -6.51 -9.02 -0.92
CA ARG A 45 -5.60 -9.95 -1.59
C ARG A 45 -4.76 -10.68 -0.55
N LYS A 46 -4.75 -12.00 -0.61
CA LYS A 46 -4.04 -12.83 0.36
C LYS A 46 -2.53 -12.65 0.30
N ASP A 47 -2.01 -12.48 -0.92
CA ASP A 47 -0.58 -12.48 -1.15
C ASP A 47 -0.24 -11.47 -2.24
N ILE A 48 0.48 -10.44 -1.87
CA ILE A 48 0.85 -9.39 -2.82
C ILE A 48 2.14 -9.81 -3.54
N PRO A 49 2.15 -9.80 -4.89
CA PRO A 49 3.35 -10.14 -5.62
C PRO A 49 4.52 -9.26 -5.21
N ARG A 50 5.72 -9.84 -5.20
CA ARG A 50 6.93 -9.14 -4.78
C ARG A 50 7.19 -7.86 -5.57
N GLY A 51 6.96 -7.89 -6.88
CA GLY A 51 7.13 -6.72 -7.73
C GLY A 51 6.17 -5.60 -7.36
N THR A 52 4.92 -5.96 -7.07
CA THR A 52 3.90 -4.99 -6.62
C THR A 52 4.29 -4.41 -5.27
N LEU A 53 4.76 -5.25 -4.35
CA LEU A 53 5.20 -4.82 -3.03
C LEU A 53 6.37 -3.84 -3.12
N LYS A 54 7.31 -4.10 -4.03
CA LYS A 54 8.42 -3.20 -4.30
C LYS A 54 7.94 -1.84 -4.80
N SER A 55 6.96 -1.84 -5.70
CA SER A 55 6.38 -0.60 -6.23
C SER A 55 5.70 0.20 -5.13
N ILE A 56 4.94 -0.48 -4.26
CA ILE A 56 4.28 0.17 -3.13
C ILE A 56 5.31 0.76 -2.17
N SER A 57 6.37 0.03 -1.89
CA SER A 57 7.45 0.51 -1.05
C SER A 57 8.10 1.77 -1.62
N LYS A 58 8.37 1.77 -2.92
CA LYS A 58 8.95 2.91 -3.61
C LYS A 58 8.02 4.13 -3.58
N GLN A 59 6.74 3.92 -3.82
CA GLN A 59 5.75 5.00 -3.85
C GLN A 59 5.49 5.57 -2.45
N SER A 60 5.42 4.72 -1.45
CA SER A 60 5.01 5.11 -0.10
C SER A 60 6.17 5.47 0.82
N GLY A 61 7.38 5.04 0.50
CA GLY A 61 8.51 5.17 1.41
C GLY A 61 8.45 4.19 2.58
N VAL A 62 7.45 3.31 2.61
CA VAL A 62 7.34 2.31 3.67
C VAL A 62 8.21 1.11 3.31
N ILE A 63 8.97 0.63 4.29
CA ILE A 63 9.85 -0.52 4.10
C ILE A 63 9.12 -1.78 4.57
N PHE A 64 9.09 -2.78 3.70
CA PHE A 64 8.52 -4.09 4.01
C PHE A 64 9.69 -5.07 4.24
N PRO A 65 10.02 -5.35 5.50
CA PRO A 65 11.14 -6.22 5.84
C PRO A 65 11.00 -7.64 5.30
#